data_bde3c1ed51b1d8c348fa3bbe51fc36d8
#
_entry.id   bde3c1ed51b1d8c348fa3bbe51fc36d8
#
_cell.length_a   1.000
_cell.length_b   1.000
_cell.length_c   1.000
_cell.angle_alpha   90.00
_cell.angle_beta   90.00
_cell.angle_gamma   90.00
#
_symmetry.space_group_name_H-M   'P 1'
#
loop_
_entity.id
_entity.type
_entity.pdbx_description
1 polymer ?
#
loop_
_entity_poly.entity_id
_entity_poly.type
_entity_poly.pdbx_seq_one_letter_code
_entity_poly.pdbx_strand_id
1 'polypeptide(L)'
;MFNAAKDALASRGAQTWANKLMARYGQVQELKIDSRLKTVAVTCVLEGEATPITITVENYVVETERDKKYIRAADFSCTRPWLQNVLRDFGPKQRIELPPWAAAAL
;
A
#
# COMPACT_ATOMS: atom_id res chain seq x y z
N MET A 1 -13.82 15.96 5.53
CA MET A 1 -13.09 16.27 6.74
C MET A 1 -12.75 15.05 7.57
N PHE A 2 -13.74 14.25 7.94
CA PHE A 2 -13.49 13.04 8.73
C PHE A 2 -12.56 12.05 8.02
N ASN A 3 -12.73 11.90 6.70
CA ASN A 3 -11.89 10.98 5.95
C ASN A 3 -10.42 11.38 5.94
N ALA A 4 -10.12 12.67 5.87
CA ALA A 4 -8.75 13.14 5.87
C ALA A 4 -8.05 12.86 7.21
N ALA A 5 -8.72 13.12 8.33
CA ALA A 5 -8.16 12.83 9.65
C ALA A 5 -8.00 11.34 9.90
N LYS A 6 -9.01 10.55 9.53
CA LYS A 6 -8.97 9.10 9.62
C LYS A 6 -7.82 8.55 8.79
N ASP A 7 -7.69 9.01 7.53
CA ASP A 7 -6.67 8.54 6.63
C ASP A 7 -5.26 8.91 7.10
N ALA A 8 -5.08 10.08 7.71
CA ALA A 8 -3.80 10.48 8.26
C ALA A 8 -3.36 9.58 9.41
N LEU A 9 -4.27 9.23 10.32
CA LEU A 9 -3.96 8.33 11.42
C LEU A 9 -3.70 6.91 10.93
N ALA A 10 -4.53 6.44 10.01
CA ALA A 10 -4.36 5.12 9.40
C ALA A 10 -3.05 5.03 8.64
N SER A 11 -2.65 6.10 7.96
CA SER A 11 -1.40 6.13 7.19
C SER A 11 -0.18 5.98 8.08
N ARG A 12 -0.18 6.57 9.28
CA ARG A 12 0.93 6.42 10.22
C ARG A 12 1.08 4.99 10.70
N GLY A 13 -0.01 4.35 11.08
CA GLY A 13 -0.01 2.94 11.50
C GLY A 13 0.39 2.03 10.35
N ALA A 14 -0.15 2.29 9.16
CA ALA A 14 0.16 1.52 7.97
C ALA A 14 1.61 1.67 7.54
N GLN A 15 2.21 2.85 7.71
CA GLN A 15 3.62 3.06 7.41
C GLN A 15 4.52 2.17 8.27
N THR A 16 4.22 2.07 9.54
CA THR A 16 4.96 1.20 10.46
C THR A 16 4.83 -0.26 10.05
N TRP A 17 3.62 -0.67 9.71
CA TRP A 17 3.36 -2.04 9.26
C TRP A 17 4.05 -2.33 7.93
N ALA A 18 3.98 -1.39 6.96
CA ALA A 18 4.62 -1.55 5.66
C ALA A 18 6.15 -1.63 5.79
N ASN A 19 6.75 -0.87 6.71
CA ASN A 19 8.18 -0.95 6.97
C ASN A 19 8.59 -2.34 7.45
N LYS A 20 7.77 -2.99 8.23
CA LYS A 20 8.04 -4.37 8.67
C LYS A 20 8.00 -5.35 7.50
N LEU A 21 7.03 -5.18 6.60
CA LEU A 21 6.90 -6.04 5.42
C LEU A 21 8.06 -5.83 4.45
N MET A 22 8.53 -4.61 4.31
CA MET A 22 9.53 -4.24 3.31
C MET A 22 10.95 -4.18 3.85
N ALA A 23 11.18 -4.58 5.11
CA ALA A 23 12.48 -4.44 5.75
C ALA A 23 13.62 -5.10 4.98
N ARG A 24 13.34 -6.17 4.23
CA ARG A 24 14.35 -6.87 3.43
C ARG A 24 14.67 -6.17 2.11
N TYR A 25 13.76 -5.31 1.65
CA TYR A 25 13.84 -4.70 0.31
C TYR A 25 14.17 -3.23 0.35
N GLY A 26 13.86 -2.56 1.44
CA GLY A 26 14.07 -1.13 1.56
C GLY A 26 13.34 -0.54 2.75
N GLN A 27 13.20 0.78 2.71
CA GLN A 27 12.56 1.52 3.79
C GLN A 27 11.42 2.37 3.24
N VAL A 28 10.26 2.29 3.90
CA VAL A 28 9.12 3.15 3.58
C VAL A 28 9.31 4.49 4.26
N GLN A 29 9.39 5.56 3.46
CA GLN A 29 9.54 6.92 3.96
C GLN A 29 8.20 7.57 4.25
N GLU A 30 7.20 7.27 3.42
CA GLU A 30 5.88 7.87 3.54
C GLU A 30 4.84 6.91 2.98
N LEU A 31 3.67 6.88 3.61
CA LEU A 31 2.53 6.12 3.12
C LEU A 31 1.30 6.99 3.30
N LYS A 32 0.53 7.15 2.23
CA LYS A 32 -0.71 7.93 2.23
C LYS A 32 -1.87 7.07 1.77
N ILE A 33 -2.91 7.02 2.58
CA ILE A 33 -4.15 6.32 2.26
C ILE A 33 -5.21 7.36 1.90
N ASP A 34 -5.90 7.14 0.79
CA ASP A 34 -7.11 7.88 0.46
C ASP A 34 -8.24 6.87 0.32
N SER A 35 -9.03 6.75 1.37
CA SER A 35 -10.10 5.76 1.42
C SER A 35 -11.29 6.11 0.52
N ARG A 36 -11.42 7.37 0.15
CA ARG A 36 -12.47 7.80 -0.80
C ARG A 36 -12.17 7.35 -2.21
N LEU A 37 -10.92 7.54 -2.63
CA LEU A 37 -10.47 7.18 -3.97
C LEU A 37 -10.01 5.73 -4.05
N LYS A 38 -9.92 5.05 -2.92
CA LYS A 38 -9.40 3.69 -2.84
C LYS A 38 -7.98 3.59 -3.38
N THR A 39 -7.12 4.53 -2.95
CA THR A 39 -5.71 4.55 -3.33
C THR A 39 -4.81 4.52 -2.10
N VAL A 40 -3.63 3.92 -2.29
CA VAL A 40 -2.56 3.94 -1.29
C VAL A 40 -1.28 4.29 -2.01
N ALA A 41 -0.65 5.40 -1.65
CA ALA A 41 0.62 5.82 -2.22
C ALA A 41 1.74 5.54 -1.22
N VAL A 42 2.75 4.81 -1.65
CA VAL A 42 3.90 4.44 -0.82
C VAL A 42 5.16 5.01 -1.44
N THR A 43 5.85 5.86 -0.70
CA THR A 43 7.17 6.36 -1.10
C THR A 43 8.22 5.59 -0.31
N CYS A 44 9.11 4.93 -1.01
CA CYS A 44 10.12 4.09 -0.39
C CYS A 44 11.48 4.23 -1.06
N VAL A 45 12.54 3.91 -0.31
CA VAL A 45 13.88 3.77 -0.83
C VAL A 45 14.19 2.30 -0.86
N LEU A 46 14.30 1.74 -2.06
CA LEU A 46 14.62 0.33 -2.23
C LEU A 46 16.12 0.13 -2.18
N GLU A 47 16.53 -1.02 -1.68
CA GLU A 47 17.94 -1.36 -1.60
C GLU A 47 18.57 -1.37 -2.99
N GLY A 48 19.69 -0.66 -3.13
CA GLY A 48 20.35 -0.52 -4.42
C GLY A 48 19.87 0.64 -5.27
N GLU A 49 18.80 1.34 -4.87
CA GLU A 49 18.29 2.51 -5.58
C GLU A 49 18.76 3.81 -4.94
N ALA A 50 19.20 4.76 -5.77
CA ALA A 50 19.72 6.03 -5.29
C ALA A 50 18.63 7.04 -4.93
N THR A 51 17.46 6.92 -5.52
CA THR A 51 16.35 7.87 -5.33
C THR A 51 15.10 7.17 -4.83
N PRO A 52 14.23 7.89 -4.08
CA PRO A 52 12.97 7.32 -3.64
C PRO A 52 12.07 6.94 -4.82
N ILE A 53 11.28 5.90 -4.62
CA ILE A 53 10.31 5.41 -5.58
C ILE A 53 8.92 5.54 -4.96
N THR A 54 7.98 6.08 -5.73
CA THR A 54 6.58 6.14 -5.30
C THR A 54 5.78 5.07 -6.05
N ILE A 55 5.12 4.21 -5.28
CA ILE A 55 4.21 3.19 -5.80
C ILE A 55 2.81 3.57 -5.35
N THR A 56 1.88 3.66 -6.30
CA THR A 56 0.48 3.94 -6.01
C THR A 56 -0.35 2.71 -6.32
N VAL A 57 -1.04 2.23 -5.30
CA VAL A 57 -2.05 1.16 -5.43
C VAL A 57 -3.37 1.83 -5.78
N GLU A 58 -3.98 1.44 -6.88
CA GLU A 58 -5.19 2.07 -7.39
C GLU A 58 -6.38 1.12 -7.32
N ASN A 59 -7.53 1.68 -6.97
CA ASN A 59 -8.80 0.96 -6.91
C ASN A 59 -8.71 -0.33 -6.09
N TYR A 60 -8.12 -0.21 -4.90
CA TYR A 60 -8.03 -1.38 -4.04
C TYR A 60 -9.41 -1.82 -3.56
N VAL A 61 -9.54 -3.11 -3.29
CA VAL A 61 -10.72 -3.68 -2.66
C VAL A 61 -10.30 -4.43 -1.42
N VAL A 62 -11.17 -4.43 -0.42
CA VAL A 62 -10.97 -5.21 0.79
C VAL A 62 -11.85 -6.45 0.69
N GLU A 63 -11.24 -7.62 0.73
CA GLU A 63 -11.95 -8.88 0.66
C GLU A 63 -11.99 -9.54 2.03
N THR A 64 -13.09 -10.19 2.34
CA THR A 64 -13.24 -10.94 3.59
C THR A 64 -13.33 -12.42 3.26
N GLU A 65 -12.50 -13.22 3.92
CA GLU A 65 -12.55 -14.67 3.82
C GLU A 65 -12.45 -15.26 5.20
N ARG A 66 -13.51 -15.90 5.64
CA ARG A 66 -13.66 -16.39 7.03
C ARG A 66 -13.55 -15.20 7.97
N ASP A 67 -12.61 -15.22 8.92
CA ASP A 67 -12.43 -14.12 9.88
C ASP A 67 -11.31 -13.18 9.47
N LYS A 68 -10.77 -13.34 8.27
CA LYS A 68 -9.60 -12.56 7.82
C LYS A 68 -10.00 -11.60 6.73
N LYS A 69 -9.33 -10.46 6.70
CA LYS A 69 -9.51 -9.47 5.68
C LYS A 69 -8.23 -9.30 4.87
N TYR A 70 -8.41 -9.07 3.57
CA TYR A 70 -7.30 -8.95 2.63
C TYR A 70 -7.50 -7.72 1.77
N ILE A 71 -6.39 -7.10 1.36
CA ILE A 71 -6.43 -6.04 0.37
C ILE A 71 -5.90 -6.57 -0.97
N ARG A 72 -6.58 -6.20 -2.03
CA ARG A 72 -6.16 -6.50 -3.39
C ARG A 72 -6.24 -5.22 -4.21
N ALA A 73 -5.20 -4.96 -5.02
CA ALA A 73 -5.18 -3.81 -5.91
C ALA A 73 -5.69 -4.20 -7.29
N ALA A 74 -6.44 -3.30 -7.91
CA ALA A 74 -6.85 -3.48 -9.30
C ALA A 74 -5.74 -3.04 -10.25
N ASP A 75 -4.99 -1.99 -9.89
CA ASP A 75 -3.90 -1.49 -10.72
C ASP A 75 -2.82 -0.84 -9.86
N PHE A 76 -1.68 -0.61 -10.47
CA PHE A 76 -0.52 0.01 -9.84
C PHE A 76 0.05 1.08 -10.75
N SER A 77 0.52 2.18 -10.15
CA SER A 77 1.37 3.16 -10.80
C SER A 77 2.69 3.23 -10.05
N CYS A 78 3.77 3.47 -10.76
CA CYS A 78 5.07 3.55 -10.13
C CYS A 78 5.96 4.52 -10.90
N THR A 79 6.83 5.24 -10.19
CA THR A 79 7.76 6.17 -10.80
C THR A 79 8.92 5.48 -11.53
N ARG A 80 9.07 4.16 -11.36
CA ARG A 80 10.03 3.33 -12.10
C ARG A 80 9.28 2.46 -13.10
N PRO A 81 9.44 2.66 -14.40
CA PRO A 81 8.68 1.91 -15.41
C PRO A 81 8.84 0.39 -15.32
N TRP A 82 10.05 -0.10 -15.07
CA TRP A 82 10.27 -1.53 -15.00
C TRP A 82 9.51 -2.15 -13.82
N LEU A 83 9.48 -1.44 -12.68
CA LEU A 83 8.78 -1.92 -11.50
C LEU A 83 7.26 -1.83 -11.70
N GLN A 84 6.79 -0.81 -12.40
CA GLN A 84 5.38 -0.69 -12.75
C GLN A 84 4.92 -1.90 -13.57
N ASN A 85 5.71 -2.32 -14.53
CA ASN A 85 5.39 -3.49 -15.35
C ASN A 85 5.33 -4.77 -14.50
N VAL A 86 6.28 -4.95 -13.60
CA VAL A 86 6.28 -6.10 -12.68
C VAL A 86 5.04 -6.08 -11.80
N LEU A 87 4.70 -4.92 -11.24
CA LEU A 87 3.55 -4.79 -10.36
C LEU A 87 2.24 -5.05 -11.11
N ARG A 88 2.12 -4.57 -12.34
CA ARG A 88 0.93 -4.81 -13.16
C ARG A 88 0.77 -6.27 -13.55
N ASP A 89 1.88 -6.94 -13.81
CA ASP A 89 1.84 -8.34 -14.21
C ASP A 89 1.50 -9.28 -13.06
N PHE A 90 2.01 -8.99 -11.87
CA PHE A 90 1.89 -9.90 -10.73
C PHE A 90 1.02 -9.38 -9.60
N GLY A 91 0.99 -8.06 -9.41
CA GLY A 91 0.31 -7.46 -8.26
C GLY A 91 -1.19 -7.75 -8.15
N PRO A 92 -1.98 -7.62 -9.23
CA PRO A 92 -3.43 -7.85 -9.13
C PRO A 92 -3.82 -9.28 -8.73
N LYS A 93 -2.93 -10.22 -8.91
CA LYS A 93 -3.14 -11.62 -8.53
C LYS A 93 -2.83 -11.88 -7.06
N GLN A 94 -2.21 -10.93 -6.40
CA GLN A 94 -1.81 -11.06 -5.02
C GLN A 94 -2.79 -10.35 -4.10
N ARG A 95 -2.97 -10.90 -2.93
CA ARG A 95 -3.71 -10.22 -1.86
C ARG A 95 -2.89 -10.28 -0.59
N ILE A 96 -2.99 -9.23 0.22
CA ILE A 96 -2.22 -9.10 1.44
C ILE A 96 -3.19 -9.13 2.61
N GLU A 97 -2.91 -9.97 3.60
CA GLU A 97 -3.72 -10.03 4.80
C GLU A 97 -3.56 -8.74 5.60
N LEU A 98 -4.67 -8.19 6.02
CA LEU A 98 -4.70 -6.95 6.79
C LEU A 98 -4.84 -7.26 8.28
N PRO A 99 -4.06 -6.57 9.15
CA PRO A 99 -4.37 -6.62 10.57
C PRO A 99 -5.73 -5.99 10.83
N PRO A 100 -6.43 -6.37 11.92
CA PRO A 100 -7.79 -5.89 12.18
C PRO A 100 -7.95 -4.37 12.17
N TRP A 101 -6.98 -3.64 12.73
CA TRP A 101 -7.04 -2.18 12.76
C TRP A 101 -6.96 -1.57 11.36
N ALA A 102 -6.18 -2.18 10.46
CA ALA A 102 -6.02 -1.68 9.09
C ALA A 102 -7.28 -1.94 8.28
N ALA A 103 -7.93 -3.08 8.46
CA ALA A 103 -9.16 -3.41 7.76
C ALA A 103 -10.27 -2.39 8.07
N ALA A 104 -10.35 -1.92 9.29
CA ALA A 104 -11.33 -0.91 9.68
C ALA A 104 -11.03 0.46 9.07
N ALA A 105 -9.78 0.76 8.72
CA ALA A 105 -9.36 2.04 8.18
C ALA A 105 -9.52 2.16 6.66
N LEU A 106 -9.54 1.06 5.98
CA LEU A 106 -9.65 1.01 4.52
C LEU A 106 -11.09 0.73 4.08
#